data_a88a64c18e0d98bc661468b7ab675bd4
#
_entry.id   a88a64c18e0d98bc661468b7ab675bd4
#
_cell.length_a   1.000
_cell.length_b   1.000
_cell.length_c   1.000
_cell.angle_alpha   90.00
_cell.angle_beta   90.00
_cell.angle_gamma   90.00
#
_symmetry.space_group_name_H-M   'P 1'
#
loop_
_entity.id
_entity.type
_entity.pdbx_description
1 polymer ?
#
loop_
_entity_poly.entity_id
_entity_poly.type
_entity_poly.pdbx_seq_one_letter_code
_entity_poly.pdbx_strand_id
1 'polypeptide(L)'
;MWLAGAGAYREISSCSTCADFQARRSAIRFKEGKKTQLLHTLNGSGLAIGRTMAALLEAGQQGDGSVSLPAALVPYMGGVDRLSKPD
;
A
#
# COMPACT_ATOMS: atom_id res chain seq x y z
N MET A 1 10.07 -1.29 1.99
CA MET A 1 10.31 -1.60 0.56
C MET A 1 11.77 -1.35 0.22
N TRP A 2 12.41 -2.32 -0.40
CA TRP A 2 13.79 -2.19 -0.88
C TRP A 2 13.80 -1.55 -2.26
N LEU A 3 14.57 -0.48 -2.42
CA LEU A 3 14.76 0.19 -3.70
C LEU A 3 16.17 -0.09 -4.20
N ALA A 4 16.30 -0.97 -5.19
CA ALA A 4 17.60 -1.40 -5.71
C ALA A 4 18.39 -0.22 -6.32
N GLY A 5 17.71 0.68 -7.02
CA GLY A 5 18.34 1.84 -7.61
C GLY A 5 18.89 2.82 -6.60
N ALA A 6 18.24 2.93 -5.44
CA ALA A 6 18.69 3.80 -4.36
C ALA A 6 19.60 3.08 -3.35
N GLY A 7 19.63 1.73 -3.40
CA GLY A 7 20.38 0.92 -2.44
C GLY A 7 19.90 1.08 -1.01
N ALA A 8 18.61 1.31 -0.81
CA ALA A 8 18.06 1.59 0.53
C ALA A 8 16.64 1.12 0.66
N TYR A 9 16.23 0.90 1.89
CA TYR A 9 14.82 0.66 2.21
C TYR A 9 14.09 1.99 2.33
N ARG A 10 12.85 2.01 1.87
CA ARG A 10 11.94 3.15 2.04
C ARG A 10 10.62 2.65 2.59
N GLU A 11 9.98 3.49 3.38
CA GLU A 11 8.64 3.20 3.88
C GLU A 11 7.64 3.13 2.73
N ILE A 12 6.85 2.06 2.66
CA ILE A 12 5.78 1.94 1.67
C ILE A 12 4.42 2.19 2.29
N SER A 13 4.25 1.80 3.54
CA SER A 13 3.02 2.05 4.28
C SER A 13 3.34 2.04 5.78
N SER A 14 2.45 2.64 6.55
CA SER A 14 2.54 2.61 8.01
C SER A 14 1.17 2.35 8.61
N CYS A 15 1.17 1.75 9.79
CA CYS A 15 -0.04 1.57 10.57
C CYS A 15 0.14 2.29 11.89
N SER A 16 -0.90 3.00 12.31
CA SER A 16 -0.88 3.75 13.56
C SER A 16 -2.00 3.27 14.47
N THR A 17 -1.71 3.17 15.76
CA THR A 17 -2.76 2.95 16.73
C THR A 17 -3.33 4.30 17.14
N CYS A 18 -4.65 4.41 17.12
CA CYS A 18 -5.36 5.65 17.43
C CYS A 18 -5.95 5.61 18.86
N ALA A 19 -5.62 4.58 19.62
CA ALA A 19 -6.18 4.32 20.93
C ALA A 19 -7.72 4.43 20.86
N ASP A 20 -8.37 5.13 21.79
CA ASP A 20 -9.82 5.26 21.81
C ASP A 20 -10.32 6.56 21.16
N PHE A 21 -9.45 7.35 20.57
CA PHE A 21 -9.82 8.67 20.03
C PHE A 21 -10.92 8.60 18.98
N GLN A 22 -10.75 7.74 17.98
CA GLN A 22 -11.74 7.58 16.90
C GLN A 22 -13.00 6.92 17.42
N ALA A 23 -12.87 5.90 18.26
CA ALA A 23 -14.02 5.22 18.84
C ALA A 23 -14.85 6.17 19.71
N ARG A 24 -14.19 7.07 20.45
CA ARG A 24 -14.87 8.06 21.25
C ARG A 24 -15.66 9.04 20.38
N ARG A 25 -15.10 9.48 19.28
CA ARG A 25 -15.77 10.39 18.34
C ARG A 25 -16.95 9.73 17.64
N SER A 26 -16.83 8.45 17.29
CA SER A 26 -17.87 7.71 16.58
C SER A 26 -18.78 6.91 17.52
N ALA A 27 -18.54 6.97 18.83
CA ALA A 27 -19.28 6.24 19.85
C ALA A 27 -19.27 4.72 19.62
N ILE A 28 -18.13 4.18 19.15
CA ILE A 28 -17.95 2.75 18.92
C ILE A 28 -17.50 2.11 20.23
N ARG A 29 -18.25 1.13 20.69
CA ARG A 29 -18.02 0.48 21.98
C ARG A 29 -18.13 -1.03 21.85
N PHE A 30 -17.51 -1.73 22.78
CA PHE A 30 -17.69 -3.17 22.91
C PHE A 30 -18.13 -3.50 24.33
N LYS A 31 -18.78 -4.64 24.45
CA LYS A 31 -19.30 -5.09 25.74
C LYS A 31 -18.48 -6.27 26.24
N GLU A 32 -17.91 -6.13 27.41
CA GLU A 32 -17.18 -7.18 28.10
C GLU A 32 -17.88 -7.49 29.42
N GLY A 33 -18.57 -8.63 29.49
CA GLY A 33 -19.41 -8.93 30.65
C GLY A 33 -20.51 -7.89 30.80
N LYS A 34 -20.51 -7.18 31.92
CA LYS A 34 -21.48 -6.10 32.22
C LYS A 34 -20.93 -4.71 31.90
N LYS A 35 -19.65 -4.62 31.50
CA LYS A 35 -19.02 -3.34 31.23
C LYS A 35 -19.01 -3.03 29.73
N THR A 36 -19.28 -1.77 29.39
CA THR A 36 -19.15 -1.25 28.03
C THR A 36 -17.91 -0.37 27.98
N GLN A 37 -17.03 -0.62 27.02
CA GLN A 37 -15.79 0.10 26.87
C GLN A 37 -15.63 0.60 25.43
N LEU A 38 -14.88 1.70 25.26
CA LEU A 38 -14.54 2.19 23.94
C LEU A 38 -13.51 1.27 23.28
N LEU A 39 -13.63 1.09 21.98
CA LEU A 39 -12.65 0.34 21.20
C LEU A 39 -11.39 1.16 20.99
N HIS A 40 -10.30 0.46 20.76
CA HIS A 40 -9.11 1.05 20.16
C HIS A 40 -9.12 0.76 18.67
N THR A 41 -8.66 1.70 17.87
CA THR A 41 -8.65 1.56 16.42
C THR A 41 -7.23 1.66 15.87
N LEU A 42 -7.06 1.10 14.70
CA LEU A 42 -5.83 1.18 13.94
C LEU A 42 -6.10 1.90 12.62
N ASN A 43 -5.15 2.70 12.17
CA ASN A 43 -5.19 3.30 10.84
C ASN A 43 -4.07 2.74 10.00
N GLY A 44 -4.40 2.45 8.75
CA GLY A 44 -3.42 2.02 7.77
C GLY A 44 -4.01 2.16 6.38
N SER A 45 -3.18 2.55 5.42
CA SER A 45 -3.62 2.57 4.04
C SER A 45 -3.74 1.14 3.52
N GLY A 46 -4.88 0.79 2.93
CA GLY A 46 -5.07 -0.51 2.29
C GLY A 46 -4.14 -0.68 1.10
N LEU A 47 -3.80 0.43 0.45
CA LEU A 47 -2.75 0.47 -0.55
C LEU A 47 -2.21 1.89 -0.66
N ALA A 48 -0.91 2.06 -0.49
CA ALA A 48 -0.21 3.32 -0.77
C ALA A 48 0.07 3.36 -2.27
N ILE A 49 -0.85 3.93 -3.05
CA ILE A 49 -0.84 3.83 -4.52
C ILE A 49 0.44 4.38 -5.12
N GLY A 50 0.85 5.59 -4.73
CA GLY A 50 2.05 6.21 -5.28
C GLY A 50 3.33 5.42 -5.00
N ARG A 51 3.52 4.97 -3.77
CA ARG A 51 4.70 4.19 -3.39
C ARG A 51 4.69 2.79 -3.98
N THR A 52 3.53 2.17 -4.09
CA THR A 52 3.41 0.87 -4.74
C THR A 52 3.71 0.98 -6.23
N MET A 53 3.25 2.04 -6.90
CA MET A 53 3.57 2.30 -8.28
C MET A 53 5.07 2.48 -8.48
N ALA A 54 5.73 3.24 -7.60
CA ALA A 54 7.18 3.41 -7.66
C ALA A 54 7.91 2.08 -7.51
N ALA A 55 7.45 1.22 -6.62
CA ALA A 55 8.04 -0.11 -6.43
C ALA A 55 7.90 -0.98 -7.67
N LEU A 56 6.73 -0.96 -8.31
CA LEU A 56 6.47 -1.73 -9.53
C LEU A 56 7.36 -1.25 -10.69
N LEU A 57 7.47 0.07 -10.86
CA LEU A 57 8.29 0.64 -11.92
C LEU A 57 9.77 0.33 -11.71
N GLU A 58 10.24 0.42 -10.48
CA GLU A 58 11.65 0.14 -10.19
C GLU A 58 11.97 -1.35 -10.33
N ALA A 59 11.13 -2.23 -9.79
CA ALA A 59 11.37 -3.66 -9.84
C ALA A 59 11.28 -4.23 -11.25
N GLY A 60 10.45 -3.65 -12.11
CA GLY A 60 10.24 -4.12 -13.48
C GLY A 60 11.14 -3.50 -14.52
N GLN A 61 12.01 -2.57 -14.13
CA GLN A 61 12.84 -1.82 -15.08
C GLN A 61 13.82 -2.74 -15.80
N GLN A 62 13.87 -2.62 -17.12
CA GLN A 62 14.77 -3.40 -17.97
C GLN A 62 15.92 -2.54 -18.47
N GLY A 63 16.94 -3.19 -19.02
CA GLY A 63 18.14 -2.49 -19.50
C GLY A 63 17.88 -1.54 -20.67
N ASP A 64 16.82 -1.73 -21.42
CA ASP A 64 16.44 -0.85 -22.54
C ASP A 64 15.53 0.32 -22.12
N GLY A 65 15.27 0.47 -20.84
CA GLY A 65 14.41 1.52 -20.29
C GLY A 65 12.93 1.16 -20.26
N SER A 66 12.54 -0.01 -20.78
CA SER A 66 11.17 -0.47 -20.63
C SER A 66 10.92 -1.01 -19.24
N VAL A 67 9.65 -1.15 -18.86
CA VAL A 67 9.24 -1.66 -17.57
C VAL A 67 8.35 -2.89 -17.78
N SER A 68 8.79 -4.03 -17.26
CA SER A 68 8.00 -5.26 -17.27
C SER A 68 6.97 -5.20 -16.15
N LEU A 69 5.72 -5.55 -16.46
CA LEU A 69 4.63 -5.52 -15.50
C LEU A 69 4.43 -6.90 -14.87
N PRO A 70 4.02 -6.97 -13.59
CA PRO A 70 3.67 -8.25 -12.97
C PRO A 70 2.52 -8.92 -13.70
N ALA A 71 2.57 -10.24 -13.79
CA ALA A 71 1.52 -11.01 -14.48
C ALA A 71 0.13 -10.74 -13.91
N ALA A 72 0.02 -10.51 -12.60
CA ALA A 72 -1.25 -10.22 -11.95
C ALA A 72 -1.87 -8.90 -12.43
N LEU A 73 -1.06 -7.95 -12.92
CA LEU A 73 -1.52 -6.65 -13.38
C LEU A 73 -1.95 -6.65 -14.84
N VAL A 74 -1.45 -7.58 -15.64
CA VAL A 74 -1.66 -7.60 -17.08
C VAL A 74 -3.14 -7.55 -17.49
N PRO A 75 -4.06 -8.31 -16.84
CA PRO A 75 -5.48 -8.24 -17.20
C PRO A 75 -6.09 -6.86 -17.00
N TYR A 76 -5.61 -6.12 -15.99
CA TYR A 76 -6.11 -4.77 -15.69
C TYR A 76 -5.51 -3.71 -16.62
N MET A 77 -4.47 -4.05 -17.36
CA MET A 77 -3.79 -3.16 -18.29
C MET A 77 -4.20 -3.43 -19.74
N GLY A 78 -5.32 -4.13 -19.96
CA GLY A 78 -5.79 -4.45 -21.30
C GLY A 78 -4.91 -5.45 -22.03
N GLY A 79 -4.18 -6.31 -21.29
CA GLY A 79 -3.29 -7.30 -21.87
C GLY A 79 -1.87 -6.80 -22.11
N VAL A 80 -1.58 -5.55 -21.75
CA VAL A 80 -0.23 -5.00 -21.87
C VAL A 80 0.65 -5.55 -20.76
N ASP A 81 1.79 -6.14 -21.11
CA ASP A 81 2.72 -6.73 -20.15
C ASP A 81 4.00 -5.91 -19.97
N ARG A 82 4.16 -4.85 -20.74
CA ARG A 82 5.38 -4.03 -20.71
C ARG A 82 5.05 -2.59 -21.09
N LEU A 83 5.64 -1.66 -20.34
CA LEU A 83 5.62 -0.24 -20.68
C LEU A 83 6.89 0.09 -21.45
N SER A 84 6.75 0.71 -22.62
CA SER A 84 7.87 1.09 -23.45
C SER A 84 7.63 2.49 -24.02
N LYS A 85 8.71 3.12 -24.51
CA LYS A 85 8.57 4.42 -25.15
C LYS A 85 7.71 4.28 -26.43
N PRO A 86 6.81 5.23 -26.70
CA PRO A 86 6.11 5.24 -27.97
C PRO A 86 7.10 5.49 -29.10
N ASP A 87 6.86 4.82 -30.21
CA ASP A 87 7.66 4.99 -31.43
C ASP A 87 7.41 6.34 -32.08
#